data_11588fd89a9b30deebf84203ed58b215
#
_entry.id   11588fd89a9b30deebf84203ed58b215
#
_cell.length_a   1.000
_cell.length_b   1.000
_cell.length_c   1.000
_cell.angle_alpha   90.00
_cell.angle_beta   90.00
_cell.angle_gamma   90.00
#
_symmetry.space_group_name_H-M   'P 1'
#
loop_
_entity.id
_entity.type
_entity.pdbx_description
1 polymer ?
#
loop_
_entity_poly.entity_id
_entity_poly.type
_entity_poly.pdbx_seq_one_letter_code
_entity_poly.pdbx_strand_id
1 'polypeptide(L)'
;RPPRSTPKPSSAASDVYKRQVGLGVDAIAMMGHPGNDALMPLAKQAAEKGILMTYQNVDPAEVRARFGGGYVGANLATQGRALAKEAIRQFGLKSGDHAIVMVPIGDYSRAQREDNVRIAFEEHGMEVVVLDGTPEYATDPNSAIPVISAALAANPESKILVHTGGQMLGNAETFALAAGYGPNELLQIGFDTSPQVMSGFVNGFVHLTSDQQPFLQGYLPVLSLCQMKVMGLGALNQDTGAGFVTTENYESVMSLANAGLR
;
A
#
# COMPACT_ATOMS: atom_id res chain seq x y z
N ARG A 1 1.18 33.40 -21.87
CA ARG A 1 1.86 32.73 -20.73
C ARG A 1 1.56 31.24 -20.85
N PRO A 2 2.57 30.34 -20.83
CA PRO A 2 2.30 28.91 -20.79
C PRO A 2 1.55 28.56 -19.48
N PRO A 3 0.65 27.54 -19.48
CA PRO A 3 -0.04 27.13 -18.27
C PRO A 3 0.98 26.67 -17.23
N ARG A 4 0.82 27.11 -15.98
CA ARG A 4 1.63 26.62 -14.86
C ARG A 4 1.39 25.13 -14.74
N SER A 5 2.46 24.32 -14.84
CA SER A 5 2.39 22.91 -14.54
C SER A 5 1.85 22.70 -13.12
N THR A 6 0.80 21.95 -12.98
CA THR A 6 0.31 21.49 -11.65
C THR A 6 1.47 20.77 -10.95
N PRO A 7 1.78 21.11 -9.68
CA PRO A 7 2.81 20.40 -8.93
C PRO A 7 2.47 18.91 -8.88
N LYS A 8 3.49 18.04 -9.10
CA LYS A 8 3.31 16.60 -8.88
C LYS A 8 2.87 16.36 -7.42
N PRO A 9 2.00 15.38 -7.13
CA PRO A 9 1.51 15.11 -5.76
C PRO A 9 2.63 14.97 -4.71
N SER A 10 3.78 14.40 -5.08
CA SER A 10 4.98 14.31 -4.22
C SER A 10 5.57 15.67 -3.86
N SER A 11 5.47 16.68 -4.74
CA SER A 11 5.97 18.02 -4.46
C SER A 11 5.04 18.80 -3.51
N ALA A 12 3.72 18.60 -3.62
CA ALA A 12 2.75 19.23 -2.72
C ALA A 12 2.90 18.72 -1.28
N ALA A 13 3.10 17.42 -1.07
CA ALA A 13 3.37 16.86 0.25
C ALA A 13 4.69 17.41 0.85
N SER A 14 5.75 17.46 0.05
CA SER A 14 7.03 18.04 0.47
C SER A 14 6.89 19.51 0.89
N ASP A 15 6.06 20.31 0.20
CA ASP A 15 5.85 21.71 0.53
C ASP A 15 5.04 21.90 1.82
N VAL A 16 4.10 20.99 2.14
CA VAL A 16 3.40 20.99 3.43
C VAL A 16 4.40 20.77 4.57
N TYR A 17 5.29 19.78 4.46
CA TYR A 17 6.28 19.50 5.51
C TYR A 17 7.32 20.61 5.67
N LYS A 18 7.77 21.25 4.59
CA LYS A 18 8.62 22.45 4.66
C LYS A 18 7.96 23.56 5.47
N ARG A 19 6.66 23.77 5.29
CA ARG A 19 5.90 24.75 6.08
C ARG A 19 5.87 24.37 7.56
N GLN A 20 5.63 23.10 7.90
CA GLN A 20 5.63 22.63 9.29
C GLN A 20 6.98 22.88 9.97
N VAL A 21 8.10 22.55 9.32
CA VAL A 21 9.45 22.87 9.81
C VAL A 21 9.65 24.38 9.99
N GLY A 22 9.07 25.19 9.10
CA GLY A 22 9.10 26.66 9.19
C GLY A 22 8.30 27.22 10.38
N LEU A 23 7.19 26.56 10.74
CA LEU A 23 6.30 26.97 11.84
C LEU A 23 6.85 26.64 13.24
N GLY A 24 7.94 25.87 13.34
CA GLY A 24 8.57 25.54 14.62
C GLY A 24 7.71 24.60 15.46
N VAL A 25 7.05 23.62 14.82
CA VAL A 25 6.32 22.56 15.52
C VAL A 25 7.25 21.70 16.35
N ASP A 26 6.76 21.05 17.40
CA ASP A 26 7.55 20.16 18.25
C ASP A 26 7.92 18.85 17.57
N ALA A 27 7.03 18.35 16.69
CA ALA A 27 7.20 17.04 16.08
C ALA A 27 6.43 16.94 14.74
N ILE A 28 6.86 16.02 13.88
CA ILE A 28 6.23 15.73 12.58
C ILE A 28 6.13 14.21 12.40
N ALA A 29 4.89 13.71 12.19
CA ALA A 29 4.62 12.38 11.66
C ALA A 29 4.36 12.50 10.15
N MET A 30 5.09 11.72 9.33
CA MET A 30 4.98 11.84 7.88
C MET A 30 5.10 10.51 7.15
N MET A 31 4.47 10.42 5.97
CA MET A 31 4.66 9.29 5.06
C MET A 31 6.02 9.36 4.37
N GLY A 32 6.69 8.22 4.24
CA GLY A 32 7.98 8.11 3.56
C GLY A 32 7.90 8.04 2.03
N HIS A 33 6.72 8.22 1.43
CA HIS A 33 6.49 8.11 -0.03
C HIS A 33 7.44 8.95 -0.91
N PRO A 34 7.86 10.17 -0.52
CA PRO A 34 8.80 10.92 -1.34
C PRO A 34 10.18 10.26 -1.50
N GLY A 35 10.48 9.26 -0.67
CA GLY A 35 11.76 8.55 -0.71
C GLY A 35 12.90 9.28 -0.01
N ASN A 36 14.04 8.59 0.11
CA ASN A 36 15.20 9.08 0.86
C ASN A 36 15.71 10.44 0.36
N ASP A 37 15.92 10.58 -0.95
CA ASP A 37 16.52 11.79 -1.55
C ASP A 37 15.68 13.05 -1.27
N ALA A 38 14.37 12.94 -1.44
CA ALA A 38 13.47 14.07 -1.23
C ALA A 38 13.30 14.42 0.26
N LEU A 39 13.41 13.45 1.15
CA LEU A 39 13.23 13.64 2.59
C LEU A 39 14.52 14.04 3.32
N MET A 40 15.69 13.69 2.78
CA MET A 40 16.99 13.96 3.41
C MET A 40 17.19 15.44 3.81
N PRO A 41 16.98 16.44 2.93
CA PRO A 41 17.14 17.84 3.29
C PRO A 41 16.13 18.32 4.33
N LEU A 42 14.92 17.77 4.31
CA LEU A 42 13.86 18.10 5.26
C LEU A 42 14.17 17.56 6.66
N ALA A 43 14.57 16.29 6.74
CA ALA A 43 14.96 15.67 8.01
C ALA A 43 16.18 16.34 8.63
N LYS A 44 17.15 16.79 7.81
CA LYS A 44 18.28 17.60 8.28
C LYS A 44 17.80 18.89 8.93
N GLN A 45 16.91 19.65 8.27
CA GLN A 45 16.38 20.90 8.83
C GLN A 45 15.57 20.66 10.11
N ALA A 46 14.79 19.57 10.18
CA ALA A 46 14.06 19.21 11.38
C ALA A 46 15.01 18.89 12.54
N ALA A 47 16.06 18.09 12.29
CA ALA A 47 17.07 17.75 13.29
C ALA A 47 17.83 18.98 13.82
N GLU A 48 18.22 19.92 12.93
CA GLU A 48 18.88 21.17 13.31
C GLU A 48 18.01 22.06 14.21
N LYS A 49 16.68 21.94 14.10
CA LYS A 49 15.71 22.67 14.94
C LYS A 49 15.21 21.89 16.14
N GLY A 50 15.69 20.66 16.36
CA GLY A 50 15.23 19.80 17.45
C GLY A 50 13.78 19.27 17.27
N ILE A 51 13.25 19.29 16.05
CA ILE A 51 11.93 18.76 15.73
C ILE A 51 11.99 17.24 15.66
N LEU A 52 11.15 16.56 16.43
CA LEU A 52 11.05 15.11 16.46
C LEU A 52 10.38 14.59 15.17
N MET A 53 10.88 13.47 14.64
CA MET A 53 10.36 12.89 13.41
C MET A 53 9.93 11.43 13.62
N THR A 54 8.81 11.05 13.01
CA THR A 54 8.42 9.65 12.79
C THR A 54 7.93 9.48 11.36
N TYR A 55 8.09 8.26 10.84
CA TYR A 55 7.74 7.93 9.47
C TYR A 55 6.74 6.78 9.44
N GLN A 56 5.89 6.76 8.43
CA GLN A 56 4.87 5.75 8.27
C GLN A 56 4.68 5.32 6.83
N ASN A 57 4.11 4.14 6.64
CA ASN A 57 3.72 3.49 5.39
C ASN A 57 4.88 3.08 4.47
N VAL A 58 5.79 3.98 4.10
CA VAL A 58 7.04 3.69 3.38
C VAL A 58 8.21 4.08 4.27
N ASP A 59 9.20 3.19 4.44
CA ASP A 59 10.37 3.43 5.28
C ASP A 59 11.46 4.21 4.53
N PRO A 60 11.75 5.48 4.90
CA PRO A 60 12.93 6.18 4.41
C PRO A 60 14.16 5.78 5.25
N ALA A 61 14.61 4.53 5.11
CA ALA A 61 15.59 3.91 5.98
C ALA A 61 16.92 4.68 6.10
N GLU A 62 17.41 5.28 5.00
CA GLU A 62 18.64 6.07 5.01
C GLU A 62 18.47 7.39 5.78
N VAL A 63 17.31 8.03 5.65
CA VAL A 63 16.97 9.24 6.42
C VAL A 63 16.96 8.93 7.92
N ARG A 64 16.29 7.83 8.29
CA ARG A 64 16.21 7.39 9.69
C ARG A 64 17.56 6.99 10.26
N ALA A 65 18.38 6.30 9.48
CA ALA A 65 19.74 5.95 9.88
C ALA A 65 20.61 7.19 10.17
N ARG A 66 20.39 8.30 9.46
CA ARG A 66 21.19 9.50 9.57
C ARG A 66 20.67 10.51 10.60
N PHE A 67 19.35 10.66 10.70
CA PHE A 67 18.73 11.72 11.52
C PHE A 67 17.83 11.19 12.63
N GLY A 68 17.73 9.87 12.75
CA GLY A 68 16.83 9.23 13.72
C GLY A 68 15.37 9.25 13.27
N GLY A 69 14.49 8.96 14.23
CA GLY A 69 13.07 8.82 14.02
C GLY A 69 12.60 7.37 14.00
N GLY A 70 11.31 7.18 14.32
CA GLY A 70 10.67 5.87 14.29
C GLY A 70 10.02 5.56 12.96
N TYR A 71 9.70 4.29 12.75
CA TYR A 71 8.92 3.84 11.61
C TYR A 71 7.76 2.94 12.05
N VAL A 72 6.57 3.25 11.56
CA VAL A 72 5.38 2.43 11.74
C VAL A 72 4.80 2.11 10.35
N GLY A 73 4.91 0.86 9.95
CA GLY A 73 4.47 0.44 8.61
C GLY A 73 4.91 -0.99 8.32
N ALA A 74 4.52 -1.50 7.15
CA ALA A 74 4.95 -2.80 6.68
C ALA A 74 6.35 -2.73 6.04
N ASN A 75 7.11 -3.83 6.14
CA ASN A 75 8.20 -4.04 5.21
C ASN A 75 7.61 -4.45 3.86
N LEU A 76 7.56 -3.52 2.92
CA LEU A 76 6.81 -3.67 1.67
C LEU A 76 7.26 -4.88 0.84
N ALA A 77 8.57 -5.10 0.71
CA ALA A 77 9.10 -6.25 -0.03
C ALA A 77 8.72 -7.58 0.63
N THR A 78 8.87 -7.67 1.94
CA THR A 78 8.47 -8.87 2.71
C THR A 78 6.97 -9.10 2.64
N GLN A 79 6.17 -8.04 2.75
CA GLN A 79 4.72 -8.10 2.68
C GLN A 79 4.24 -8.62 1.32
N GLY A 80 4.80 -8.10 0.21
CA GLY A 80 4.46 -8.57 -1.14
C GLY A 80 4.77 -10.05 -1.34
N ARG A 81 5.96 -10.48 -0.95
CA ARG A 81 6.35 -11.90 -1.01
C ARG A 81 5.46 -12.80 -0.13
N ALA A 82 5.07 -12.31 1.05
CA ALA A 82 4.20 -13.06 1.95
C ALA A 82 2.79 -13.21 1.36
N LEU A 83 2.23 -12.16 0.75
CA LEU A 83 0.94 -12.21 0.07
C LEU A 83 0.95 -13.24 -1.08
N ALA A 84 1.99 -13.21 -1.93
CA ALA A 84 2.12 -14.17 -3.03
C ALA A 84 2.22 -15.61 -2.53
N LYS A 85 3.05 -15.88 -1.51
CA LYS A 85 3.19 -17.21 -0.91
C LYS A 85 1.89 -17.71 -0.32
N GLU A 86 1.15 -16.83 0.36
CA GLU A 86 -0.15 -17.18 0.93
C GLU A 86 -1.19 -17.47 -0.16
N ALA A 87 -1.22 -16.68 -1.24
CA ALA A 87 -2.09 -16.94 -2.39
C ALA A 87 -1.77 -18.28 -3.06
N ILE A 88 -0.48 -18.58 -3.29
CA ILE A 88 -0.03 -19.86 -3.84
C ILE A 88 -0.51 -21.02 -2.96
N ARG A 89 -0.31 -20.92 -1.65
CA ARG A 89 -0.71 -21.94 -0.68
C ARG A 89 -2.23 -22.13 -0.61
N GLN A 90 -2.97 -21.03 -0.50
CA GLN A 90 -4.41 -21.06 -0.24
C GLN A 90 -5.20 -21.50 -1.48
N PHE A 91 -4.81 -21.04 -2.65
CA PHE A 91 -5.51 -21.30 -3.91
C PHE A 91 -4.90 -22.44 -4.73
N GLY A 92 -3.81 -23.05 -4.24
CA GLY A 92 -3.16 -24.16 -4.92
C GLY A 92 -2.58 -23.77 -6.29
N LEU A 93 -2.08 -22.54 -6.43
CA LEU A 93 -1.49 -22.06 -7.68
C LEU A 93 -0.23 -22.86 -8.02
N LYS A 94 0.01 -23.09 -9.31
CA LYS A 94 1.06 -23.99 -9.81
C LYS A 94 1.96 -23.26 -10.80
N SER A 95 3.14 -23.83 -11.04
CA SER A 95 3.99 -23.44 -12.17
C SER A 95 3.19 -23.54 -13.47
N GLY A 96 3.31 -22.53 -14.33
CA GLY A 96 2.55 -22.35 -15.57
C GLY A 96 1.18 -21.72 -15.40
N ASP A 97 0.70 -21.44 -14.17
CA ASP A 97 -0.50 -20.64 -13.97
C ASP A 97 -0.24 -19.17 -14.28
N HIS A 98 -1.26 -18.47 -14.79
CA HIS A 98 -1.15 -17.08 -15.21
C HIS A 98 -1.70 -16.12 -14.14
N ALA A 99 -1.00 -15.00 -13.94
CA ALA A 99 -1.37 -13.93 -13.03
C ALA A 99 -1.28 -12.56 -13.70
N ILE A 100 -2.17 -11.64 -13.33
CA ILE A 100 -2.04 -10.22 -13.66
C ILE A 100 -1.70 -9.48 -12.36
N VAL A 101 -0.62 -8.72 -12.36
CA VAL A 101 -0.17 -7.93 -11.20
C VAL A 101 -0.11 -6.46 -11.57
N MET A 102 -0.86 -5.64 -10.86
CA MET A 102 -0.77 -4.19 -10.99
C MET A 102 0.41 -3.68 -10.16
N VAL A 103 1.35 -2.98 -10.79
CA VAL A 103 2.55 -2.42 -10.16
C VAL A 103 2.62 -0.92 -10.44
N PRO A 104 2.82 -0.04 -9.45
CA PRO A 104 3.01 1.40 -9.68
C PRO A 104 4.40 1.68 -10.26
N ILE A 105 4.58 1.48 -11.56
CA ILE A 105 5.88 1.47 -12.26
C ILE A 105 6.63 2.81 -12.12
N GLY A 106 5.92 3.93 -12.02
CA GLY A 106 6.51 5.27 -11.89
C GLY A 106 7.01 5.65 -10.49
N ASP A 107 6.76 4.83 -9.46
CA ASP A 107 7.12 5.09 -8.07
C ASP A 107 7.82 3.89 -7.44
N TYR A 108 9.14 3.82 -7.63
CA TYR A 108 9.95 2.71 -7.14
C TYR A 108 9.82 2.47 -5.62
N SER A 109 9.71 3.54 -4.83
CA SER A 109 9.60 3.43 -3.37
C SER A 109 8.34 2.69 -2.95
N ARG A 110 7.24 2.91 -3.67
CA ARG A 110 5.94 2.29 -3.43
C ARG A 110 5.77 0.96 -4.16
N ALA A 111 6.36 0.82 -5.34
CA ALA A 111 6.24 -0.38 -6.18
C ALA A 111 6.82 -1.65 -5.54
N GLN A 112 7.70 -1.51 -4.54
CA GLN A 112 8.39 -2.65 -3.89
C GLN A 112 7.43 -3.74 -3.43
N ARG A 113 6.24 -3.39 -2.98
CA ARG A 113 5.26 -4.35 -2.46
C ARG A 113 4.69 -5.21 -3.58
N GLU A 114 4.12 -4.59 -4.58
CA GLU A 114 3.49 -5.26 -5.72
C GLU A 114 4.53 -5.94 -6.62
N ASP A 115 5.69 -5.32 -6.81
CA ASP A 115 6.79 -5.93 -7.56
C ASP A 115 7.32 -7.21 -6.88
N ASN A 116 7.33 -7.26 -5.55
CA ASN A 116 7.70 -8.48 -4.84
C ASN A 116 6.60 -9.56 -4.85
N VAL A 117 5.33 -9.21 -5.09
CA VAL A 117 4.30 -10.20 -5.45
C VAL A 117 4.64 -10.81 -6.80
N ARG A 118 4.90 -9.99 -7.82
CA ARG A 118 5.30 -10.42 -9.16
C ARG A 118 6.50 -11.36 -9.11
N ILE A 119 7.58 -10.91 -8.47
CA ILE A 119 8.82 -11.69 -8.34
C ILE A 119 8.54 -13.05 -7.69
N ALA A 120 7.74 -13.10 -6.62
CA ALA A 120 7.44 -14.35 -5.93
C ALA A 120 6.58 -15.31 -6.77
N PHE A 121 5.66 -14.79 -7.60
CA PHE A 121 4.91 -15.61 -8.55
C PHE A 121 5.81 -16.15 -9.66
N GLU A 122 6.70 -15.33 -10.24
CA GLU A 122 7.67 -15.74 -11.24
C GLU A 122 8.67 -16.78 -10.69
N GLU A 123 9.16 -16.61 -9.46
CA GLU A 123 10.02 -17.60 -8.77
C GLU A 123 9.29 -18.93 -8.55
N HIS A 124 7.96 -18.91 -8.40
CA HIS A 124 7.13 -20.12 -8.33
C HIS A 124 6.89 -20.75 -9.71
N GLY A 125 7.30 -20.09 -10.78
CA GLY A 125 7.14 -20.54 -12.16
C GLY A 125 5.81 -20.15 -12.81
N MET A 126 5.09 -19.17 -12.24
CA MET A 126 3.90 -18.60 -12.87
C MET A 126 4.26 -17.62 -13.97
N GLU A 127 3.36 -17.47 -14.95
CA GLU A 127 3.47 -16.44 -15.97
C GLU A 127 2.76 -15.17 -15.50
N VAL A 128 3.49 -14.04 -15.48
CA VAL A 128 2.97 -12.79 -14.90
C VAL A 128 2.88 -11.69 -15.95
N VAL A 129 1.68 -11.16 -16.12
CA VAL A 129 1.42 -9.93 -16.88
C VAL A 129 1.42 -8.75 -15.91
N VAL A 130 2.23 -7.73 -16.19
CA VAL A 130 2.31 -6.52 -15.37
C VAL A 130 1.46 -5.42 -15.98
N LEU A 131 0.58 -4.82 -15.15
CA LEU A 131 -0.14 -3.61 -15.48
C LEU A 131 0.40 -2.43 -14.67
N ASP A 132 0.51 -1.25 -15.30
CA ASP A 132 0.88 -0.05 -14.56
C ASP A 132 -0.27 0.40 -13.63
N GLY A 133 0.00 0.35 -12.33
CA GLY A 133 -0.88 0.84 -11.28
C GLY A 133 -0.71 2.32 -11.02
N THR A 134 -1.08 3.17 -11.98
CA THR A 134 -0.85 4.62 -11.90
C THR A 134 -1.47 5.26 -10.65
N PRO A 135 -0.90 6.36 -10.11
CA PRO A 135 -1.45 7.06 -8.94
C PRO A 135 -2.89 7.58 -9.15
N GLU A 136 -3.31 7.78 -10.39
CA GLU A 136 -4.66 8.21 -10.75
C GLU A 136 -5.71 7.20 -10.27
N TYR A 137 -5.43 5.90 -10.40
CA TYR A 137 -6.34 4.83 -9.98
C TYR A 137 -6.62 4.82 -8.47
N ALA A 138 -5.73 5.38 -7.65
CA ALA A 138 -5.98 5.53 -6.22
C ALA A 138 -7.02 6.61 -5.90
N THR A 139 -7.23 7.58 -6.81
CA THR A 139 -8.21 8.67 -6.66
C THR A 139 -9.49 8.42 -7.45
N ASP A 140 -9.38 7.76 -8.60
CA ASP A 140 -10.50 7.32 -9.44
C ASP A 140 -10.27 5.87 -9.93
N PRO A 141 -10.63 4.86 -9.12
CA PRO A 141 -10.48 3.45 -9.51
C PRO A 141 -11.21 3.09 -10.80
N ASN A 142 -12.33 3.77 -11.13
CA ASN A 142 -13.10 3.48 -12.34
C ASN A 142 -12.30 3.77 -13.62
N SER A 143 -11.32 4.66 -13.58
CA SER A 143 -10.44 4.94 -14.72
C SER A 143 -9.58 3.72 -15.11
N ALA A 144 -9.41 2.73 -14.22
CA ALA A 144 -8.70 1.48 -14.50
C ALA A 144 -9.56 0.42 -15.22
N ILE A 145 -10.88 0.56 -15.25
CA ILE A 145 -11.80 -0.43 -15.85
C ILE A 145 -11.39 -0.83 -17.28
N PRO A 146 -11.15 0.11 -18.22
CA PRO A 146 -10.79 -0.27 -19.59
C PRO A 146 -9.47 -1.06 -19.67
N VAL A 147 -8.48 -0.68 -18.85
CA VAL A 147 -7.16 -1.31 -18.86
C VAL A 147 -7.23 -2.72 -18.28
N ILE A 148 -7.91 -2.90 -17.14
CA ILE A 148 -8.10 -4.21 -16.51
C ILE A 148 -8.92 -5.13 -17.43
N SER A 149 -10.04 -4.64 -17.98
CA SER A 149 -10.89 -5.45 -18.88
C SER A 149 -10.12 -5.86 -20.14
N ALA A 150 -9.34 -4.96 -20.74
CA ALA A 150 -8.52 -5.29 -21.90
C ALA A 150 -7.42 -6.31 -21.57
N ALA A 151 -6.79 -6.20 -20.39
CA ALA A 151 -5.76 -7.15 -19.96
C ALA A 151 -6.35 -8.54 -19.70
N LEU A 152 -7.50 -8.64 -19.05
CA LEU A 152 -8.18 -9.91 -18.82
C LEU A 152 -8.68 -10.55 -20.13
N ALA A 153 -9.19 -9.73 -21.07
CA ALA A 153 -9.60 -10.22 -22.39
C ALA A 153 -8.41 -10.73 -23.23
N ALA A 154 -7.23 -10.11 -23.08
CA ALA A 154 -6.00 -10.54 -23.77
C ALA A 154 -5.34 -11.76 -23.12
N ASN A 155 -5.66 -12.05 -21.85
CA ASN A 155 -5.07 -13.14 -21.04
C ASN A 155 -6.19 -13.93 -20.34
N PRO A 156 -7.07 -14.59 -21.09
CA PRO A 156 -8.26 -15.26 -20.51
C PRO A 156 -7.93 -16.46 -19.59
N GLU A 157 -6.69 -16.95 -19.64
CA GLU A 157 -6.15 -18.01 -18.78
C GLU A 157 -5.71 -17.49 -17.40
N SER A 158 -5.75 -16.17 -17.16
CA SER A 158 -5.35 -15.59 -15.88
C SER A 158 -6.26 -16.04 -14.74
N LYS A 159 -5.67 -16.69 -13.74
CA LYS A 159 -6.38 -17.19 -12.56
C LYS A 159 -6.54 -16.13 -11.47
N ILE A 160 -5.60 -15.17 -11.44
CA ILE A 160 -5.50 -14.23 -10.32
C ILE A 160 -5.13 -12.83 -10.80
N LEU A 161 -5.81 -11.82 -10.22
CA LEU A 161 -5.53 -10.40 -10.39
C LEU A 161 -5.10 -9.81 -9.05
N VAL A 162 -3.95 -9.13 -9.02
CA VAL A 162 -3.40 -8.46 -7.84
C VAL A 162 -3.56 -6.96 -7.96
N HIS A 163 -4.20 -6.35 -6.96
CA HIS A 163 -4.49 -4.92 -6.89
C HIS A 163 -3.48 -4.14 -6.04
N THR A 164 -3.27 -2.85 -6.35
CA THR A 164 -2.25 -1.98 -5.72
C THR A 164 -2.64 -1.38 -4.36
N GLY A 165 -3.71 -1.76 -3.75
CA GLY A 165 -4.12 -1.19 -2.46
C GLY A 165 -5.63 -1.19 -2.27
N GLY A 166 -6.08 -0.72 -1.11
CA GLY A 166 -7.45 -0.86 -0.66
C GLY A 166 -8.51 -0.22 -1.56
N GLN A 167 -8.20 0.92 -2.20
CA GLN A 167 -9.12 1.56 -3.14
C GLN A 167 -9.34 0.68 -4.38
N MET A 168 -8.28 0.12 -4.94
CA MET A 168 -8.38 -0.76 -6.10
C MET A 168 -9.04 -2.09 -5.72
N LEU A 169 -8.60 -2.72 -4.63
CA LEU A 169 -9.19 -3.97 -4.15
C LEU A 169 -10.67 -3.80 -3.75
N GLY A 170 -11.06 -2.66 -3.20
CA GLY A 170 -12.45 -2.34 -2.88
C GLY A 170 -13.37 -2.21 -4.10
N ASN A 171 -12.79 -2.05 -5.31
CA ASN A 171 -13.52 -2.03 -6.58
C ASN A 171 -13.42 -3.36 -7.36
N ALA A 172 -12.95 -4.42 -6.74
CA ALA A 172 -12.75 -5.74 -7.35
C ALA A 172 -14.01 -6.29 -8.04
N GLU A 173 -15.20 -6.12 -7.42
CA GLU A 173 -16.49 -6.48 -8.01
C GLU A 173 -16.76 -5.73 -9.32
N THR A 174 -16.55 -4.42 -9.33
CA THR A 174 -16.74 -3.58 -10.52
C THR A 174 -15.83 -4.02 -11.67
N PHE A 175 -14.55 -4.30 -11.37
CA PHE A 175 -13.59 -4.75 -12.39
C PHE A 175 -13.94 -6.13 -12.95
N ALA A 176 -14.29 -7.08 -12.08
CA ALA A 176 -14.67 -8.43 -12.50
C ALA A 176 -15.91 -8.39 -13.40
N LEU A 177 -16.98 -7.72 -12.95
CA LEU A 177 -18.23 -7.62 -13.71
C LEU A 177 -18.03 -6.91 -15.06
N ALA A 178 -17.22 -5.83 -15.11
CA ALA A 178 -16.92 -5.14 -16.36
C ALA A 178 -16.12 -6.02 -17.35
N ALA A 179 -15.35 -6.99 -16.85
CA ALA A 179 -14.61 -7.95 -17.66
C ALA A 179 -15.39 -9.25 -17.94
N GLY A 180 -16.65 -9.36 -17.45
CA GLY A 180 -17.52 -10.50 -17.70
C GLY A 180 -17.37 -11.66 -16.71
N TYR A 181 -16.66 -11.45 -15.58
CA TYR A 181 -16.51 -12.46 -14.53
C TYR A 181 -17.56 -12.29 -13.43
N GLY A 182 -18.19 -13.41 -13.03
CA GLY A 182 -19.07 -13.49 -11.88
C GLY A 182 -18.32 -13.74 -10.56
N PRO A 183 -19.07 -13.90 -9.44
CA PRO A 183 -18.48 -14.22 -8.14
C PRO A 183 -17.65 -15.52 -8.19
N ASN A 184 -16.45 -15.47 -7.60
CA ASN A 184 -15.48 -16.57 -7.51
C ASN A 184 -14.96 -17.13 -8.86
N GLU A 185 -15.18 -16.43 -9.98
CA GLU A 185 -14.66 -16.85 -11.29
C GLU A 185 -13.23 -16.32 -11.56
N LEU A 186 -12.83 -15.24 -10.90
CA LEU A 186 -11.49 -14.68 -10.93
C LEU A 186 -11.00 -14.44 -9.51
N LEU A 187 -9.86 -15.02 -9.14
CA LEU A 187 -9.24 -14.71 -7.85
C LEU A 187 -8.75 -13.27 -7.83
N GLN A 188 -9.20 -12.46 -6.88
CA GLN A 188 -8.73 -11.10 -6.70
C GLN A 188 -8.18 -10.90 -5.32
N ILE A 189 -6.94 -10.42 -5.25
CA ILE A 189 -6.19 -10.22 -4.02
C ILE A 189 -5.51 -8.85 -4.00
N GLY A 190 -5.08 -8.41 -2.82
CA GLY A 190 -4.38 -7.12 -2.70
C GLY A 190 -4.02 -6.77 -1.27
N PHE A 191 -4.18 -5.51 -0.95
CA PHE A 191 -3.73 -4.94 0.31
C PHE A 191 -4.81 -4.07 0.93
N ASP A 192 -4.70 -3.91 2.25
CA ASP A 192 -5.58 -3.11 3.10
C ASP A 192 -6.98 -3.70 3.32
N THR A 193 -7.68 -3.12 4.27
CA THR A 193 -9.08 -3.38 4.56
C THR A 193 -9.89 -2.10 4.44
N SER A 194 -11.16 -2.22 4.11
CA SER A 194 -12.14 -1.13 4.05
C SER A 194 -13.55 -1.72 4.01
N PRO A 195 -14.61 -0.92 4.21
CA PRO A 195 -15.98 -1.39 4.02
C PRO A 195 -16.20 -2.02 2.64
N GLN A 196 -15.59 -1.47 1.58
CA GLN A 196 -15.72 -1.97 0.21
C GLN A 196 -14.99 -3.30 0.03
N VAL A 197 -13.78 -3.45 0.60
CA VAL A 197 -13.05 -4.73 0.59
C VAL A 197 -13.84 -5.80 1.34
N MET A 198 -14.45 -5.47 2.49
CA MET A 198 -15.31 -6.41 3.23
C MET A 198 -16.54 -6.81 2.41
N SER A 199 -17.18 -5.86 1.73
CA SER A 199 -18.27 -6.16 0.78
C SER A 199 -17.81 -7.11 -0.33
N GLY A 200 -16.60 -6.89 -0.86
CA GLY A 200 -16.01 -7.78 -1.87
C GLY A 200 -15.83 -9.23 -1.39
N PHE A 201 -15.45 -9.44 -0.11
CA PHE A 201 -15.41 -10.78 0.48
C PHE A 201 -16.82 -11.42 0.55
N VAL A 202 -17.82 -10.65 1.04
CA VAL A 202 -19.21 -11.13 1.14
C VAL A 202 -19.76 -11.53 -0.23
N ASN A 203 -19.46 -10.74 -1.26
CA ASN A 203 -19.99 -10.93 -2.61
C ASN A 203 -19.16 -11.91 -3.46
N GLY A 204 -18.06 -12.45 -2.95
CA GLY A 204 -17.21 -13.41 -3.66
C GLY A 204 -16.31 -12.79 -4.75
N PHE A 205 -15.94 -11.52 -4.61
CA PHE A 205 -15.03 -10.85 -5.53
C PHE A 205 -13.65 -10.51 -4.93
N VAL A 206 -13.50 -10.63 -3.61
CA VAL A 206 -12.20 -10.52 -2.93
C VAL A 206 -11.93 -11.81 -2.19
N HIS A 207 -10.70 -12.34 -2.29
CA HIS A 207 -10.35 -13.66 -1.80
C HIS A 207 -9.25 -13.65 -0.75
N LEU A 208 -8.36 -12.65 -0.81
CA LEU A 208 -7.24 -12.50 0.13
C LEU A 208 -6.77 -11.05 0.14
N THR A 209 -6.54 -10.48 1.32
CA THR A 209 -5.83 -9.21 1.46
C THR A 209 -4.77 -9.28 2.55
N SER A 210 -3.64 -8.62 2.33
CA SER A 210 -2.65 -8.35 3.38
C SER A 210 -3.00 -7.01 4.02
N ASP A 211 -3.41 -7.08 5.28
CA ASP A 211 -3.78 -5.90 6.06
C ASP A 211 -2.55 -5.29 6.73
N GLN A 212 -2.19 -4.08 6.34
CA GLN A 212 -1.07 -3.34 6.91
C GLN A 212 -1.47 -2.41 8.06
N GLN A 213 -2.69 -2.48 8.54
CA GLN A 213 -3.19 -1.71 9.69
C GLN A 213 -3.07 -0.18 9.50
N PRO A 214 -3.74 0.42 8.50
CA PRO A 214 -3.58 1.84 8.18
C PRO A 214 -3.98 2.76 9.34
N PHE A 215 -4.95 2.39 10.16
CA PHE A 215 -5.29 3.14 11.37
C PHE A 215 -4.11 3.20 12.35
N LEU A 216 -3.43 2.08 12.60
CA LEU A 216 -2.27 2.04 13.48
C LEU A 216 -1.08 2.83 12.90
N GLN A 217 -0.92 2.86 11.59
CA GLN A 217 0.10 3.69 10.93
C GLN A 217 -0.16 5.20 11.09
N GLY A 218 -1.40 5.61 11.33
CA GLY A 218 -1.73 6.98 11.71
C GLY A 218 -1.59 7.24 13.21
N TYR A 219 -2.07 6.31 14.03
CA TYR A 219 -2.16 6.47 15.48
C TYR A 219 -0.80 6.35 16.20
N LEU A 220 -0.07 5.27 15.93
CA LEU A 220 1.17 4.96 16.66
C LEU A 220 2.31 5.98 16.45
N PRO A 221 2.52 6.56 15.25
CA PRO A 221 3.51 7.62 15.08
C PRO A 221 3.24 8.83 15.96
N VAL A 222 1.98 9.26 16.07
CA VAL A 222 1.60 10.40 16.93
C VAL A 222 1.81 10.07 18.41
N LEU A 223 1.38 8.88 18.83
CA LEU A 223 1.61 8.40 20.19
C LEU A 223 3.12 8.36 20.51
N SER A 224 3.92 7.82 19.60
CA SER A 224 5.39 7.78 19.75
C SER A 224 5.99 9.17 19.93
N LEU A 225 5.59 10.15 19.11
CA LEU A 225 6.08 11.54 19.23
C LEU A 225 5.71 12.16 20.58
N CYS A 226 4.49 11.91 21.09
CA CYS A 226 4.10 12.35 22.42
C CYS A 226 4.97 11.72 23.52
N GLN A 227 5.24 10.42 23.45
CA GLN A 227 6.09 9.72 24.40
C GLN A 227 7.54 10.21 24.33
N MET A 228 8.09 10.44 23.14
CA MET A 228 9.42 11.02 22.95
C MET A 228 9.51 12.41 23.56
N LYS A 229 8.53 13.27 23.32
CA LYS A 229 8.53 14.67 23.80
C LYS A 229 8.33 14.80 25.30
N VAL A 230 7.41 14.04 25.86
CA VAL A 230 6.98 14.19 27.26
C VAL A 230 7.78 13.31 28.20
N MET A 231 8.13 12.10 27.76
CA MET A 231 8.74 11.07 28.62
C MET A 231 10.22 10.82 28.27
N GLY A 232 10.75 11.41 27.20
CA GLY A 232 12.12 11.17 26.76
C GLY A 232 12.38 9.74 26.25
N LEU A 233 11.33 9.02 25.83
CA LEU A 233 11.45 7.66 25.32
C LEU A 233 12.04 7.65 23.92
N GLY A 234 12.63 6.51 23.51
CA GLY A 234 13.04 6.27 22.13
C GLY A 234 11.88 6.21 21.16
N ALA A 235 12.14 6.47 19.88
CA ALA A 235 11.13 6.38 18.85
C ALA A 235 10.62 4.95 18.66
N LEU A 236 9.30 4.78 18.51
CA LEU A 236 8.67 3.48 18.24
C LEU A 236 9.02 3.00 16.82
N ASN A 237 9.34 1.71 16.71
CA ASN A 237 9.43 1.00 15.44
C ASN A 237 8.46 -0.19 15.50
N GLN A 238 7.48 -0.22 14.58
CA GLN A 238 6.45 -1.25 14.56
C GLN A 238 6.19 -1.72 13.13
N ASP A 239 6.40 -3.02 12.89
CA ASP A 239 5.91 -3.66 11.67
C ASP A 239 4.40 -3.93 11.81
N THR A 240 3.61 -3.39 10.89
CA THR A 240 2.15 -3.54 10.85
C THR A 240 1.69 -4.48 9.74
N GLY A 241 2.59 -5.03 8.93
CA GLY A 241 2.28 -5.75 7.68
C GLY A 241 2.08 -7.27 7.78
N ALA A 242 1.90 -7.84 8.99
CA ALA A 242 1.95 -9.29 9.19
C ALA A 242 0.58 -10.01 9.11
N GLY A 243 -0.53 -9.31 8.88
CA GLY A 243 -1.87 -9.89 8.92
C GLY A 243 -2.44 -10.25 7.55
N PHE A 244 -3.11 -11.40 7.46
CA PHE A 244 -3.94 -11.74 6.29
C PHE A 244 -5.41 -11.79 6.68
N VAL A 245 -6.26 -11.24 5.80
CA VAL A 245 -7.70 -11.42 5.83
C VAL A 245 -8.08 -12.27 4.62
N THR A 246 -8.82 -13.33 4.89
CA THR A 246 -9.17 -14.39 3.94
C THR A 246 -10.67 -14.61 3.94
N THR A 247 -11.16 -15.46 3.04
CA THR A 247 -12.56 -15.90 3.03
C THR A 247 -12.97 -16.65 4.30
N GLU A 248 -12.00 -17.16 5.10
CA GLU A 248 -12.26 -17.89 6.34
C GLU A 248 -12.36 -16.98 7.57
N ASN A 249 -11.75 -15.77 7.54
CA ASN A 249 -11.62 -14.94 8.74
C ASN A 249 -12.11 -13.49 8.59
N TYR A 250 -12.55 -13.06 7.39
CA TYR A 250 -12.96 -11.66 7.13
C TYR A 250 -14.09 -11.19 8.06
N GLU A 251 -14.98 -12.06 8.50
CA GLU A 251 -16.07 -11.72 9.43
C GLU A 251 -15.53 -11.21 10.77
N SER A 252 -14.41 -11.78 11.25
CA SER A 252 -13.80 -11.42 12.52
C SER A 252 -13.23 -9.99 12.54
N VAL A 253 -12.91 -9.43 11.37
CA VAL A 253 -12.33 -8.09 11.23
C VAL A 253 -13.33 -7.07 10.66
N MET A 254 -14.46 -7.52 10.14
CA MET A 254 -15.42 -6.71 9.41
C MET A 254 -15.93 -5.49 10.21
N SER A 255 -16.22 -5.66 11.49
CA SER A 255 -16.72 -4.57 12.32
C SER A 255 -15.69 -3.44 12.47
N LEU A 256 -14.42 -3.78 12.66
CA LEU A 256 -13.32 -2.81 12.77
C LEU A 256 -13.00 -2.16 11.42
N ALA A 257 -13.00 -2.95 10.34
CA ALA A 257 -12.81 -2.43 8.98
C ALA A 257 -13.93 -1.43 8.59
N ASN A 258 -15.19 -1.77 8.91
CA ASN A 258 -16.33 -0.89 8.66
C ASN A 258 -16.30 0.39 9.52
N ALA A 259 -15.68 0.34 10.69
CA ALA A 259 -15.49 1.50 11.58
C ALA A 259 -14.24 2.33 11.23
N GLY A 260 -13.44 1.93 10.24
CA GLY A 260 -12.17 2.58 9.88
C GLY A 260 -11.07 2.42 10.93
N LEU A 261 -11.15 1.40 11.76
CA LEU A 261 -10.17 1.12 12.83
C LEU A 261 -9.21 -0.01 12.47
N ARG A 262 -9.38 -0.54 11.26
CA ARG A 262 -8.50 -1.58 10.73
C ARG A 262 -8.32 -1.43 9.24
#